data_cc1ef54125f4c9b8d16910cea4d36e98
#
_entry.id   cc1ef54125f4c9b8d16910cea4d36e98
#
_cell.length_a   1.000
_cell.length_b   1.000
_cell.length_c   1.000
_cell.angle_alpha   90.00
_cell.angle_beta   90.00
_cell.angle_gamma   90.00
#
_symmetry.space_group_name_H-M   'P 1'
#
loop_
_entity.id
_entity.type
_entity.pdbx_description
1 polymer ?
#
loop_
_entity_poly.entity_id
_entity_poly.type
_entity_poly.pdbx_seq_one_letter_code
_entity_poly.pdbx_strand_id
1 'polypeptide(L)'
;MDAKNPLFGIQKYYDAIVIGSGLAGLTGANYLAKAGHSVLLLEHHYQLGGLATYFKRPGGHIFDISLHGFPHGMIKSCRKYWSKEIADSIHQLKDIRFINPEFNIQTTFDREDFTRILIEKFGVPAERVHGFFEHLAQMNYYDNDKRTTRELFEEFFPGRTDVWRLLLEPIAYANGSTLNEPAITYGIVFSNFMSKGVYIFRGGTDLLIQKMTEELKKNGVDIRRSCLAEKILTEAGPDGVPVVRGVRVRDMRFGGVAEISCKSVLSNANIRNTVEEMLEPGTVPADFLAESEAVRVNTSSCQVYMGIREGETIPHIGDLVFTSEVPKFDSDDLVDLHT
;
A
#
# COMPACT_ATOMS: atom_id res chain seq x y z
N MET A 1 -15.87 -26.55 17.40
CA MET A 1 -15.77 -25.16 17.82
C MET A 1 -16.95 -24.45 17.18
N ASP A 2 -17.95 -24.08 17.98
CA ASP A 2 -19.08 -23.31 17.50
C ASP A 2 -18.56 -21.98 16.93
N ALA A 3 -18.72 -21.83 15.63
CA ALA A 3 -18.36 -20.60 14.94
C ALA A 3 -19.33 -19.49 15.43
N LYS A 4 -18.89 -18.74 16.43
CA LYS A 4 -19.69 -17.63 16.98
C LYS A 4 -20.07 -16.68 15.86
N ASN A 5 -21.36 -16.33 15.82
CA ASN A 5 -21.89 -15.31 14.92
C ASN A 5 -21.00 -14.04 15.03
N PRO A 6 -20.41 -13.53 13.94
CA PRO A 6 -19.56 -12.34 13.96
C PRO A 6 -20.23 -11.09 14.57
N LEU A 7 -21.54 -10.99 14.49
CA LEU A 7 -22.31 -9.87 15.07
C LEU A 7 -22.70 -10.12 16.54
N PHE A 8 -22.40 -11.30 17.11
CA PHE A 8 -22.75 -11.57 18.50
C PHE A 8 -21.97 -10.67 19.47
N GLY A 9 -22.68 -10.00 20.37
CA GLY A 9 -22.09 -9.12 21.37
C GLY A 9 -21.49 -7.82 20.83
N ILE A 10 -21.80 -7.45 19.57
CA ILE A 10 -21.42 -6.15 19.04
C ILE A 10 -22.22 -5.05 19.75
N GLN A 11 -21.59 -3.91 20.06
CA GLN A 11 -22.28 -2.80 20.71
C GLN A 11 -23.16 -2.07 19.69
N LYS A 12 -24.20 -1.38 20.19
CA LYS A 12 -25.11 -0.60 19.34
C LYS A 12 -24.52 0.74 18.88
N TYR A 13 -23.47 1.22 19.56
CA TYR A 13 -22.85 2.50 19.29
C TYR A 13 -21.34 2.43 19.51
N TYR A 14 -20.58 3.14 18.64
CA TYR A 14 -19.16 3.42 18.76
C TYR A 14 -18.87 4.88 18.40
N ASP A 15 -17.78 5.46 18.94
CA ASP A 15 -17.35 6.79 18.51
C ASP A 15 -16.89 6.77 17.04
N ALA A 16 -16.23 5.70 16.63
CA ALA A 16 -15.78 5.52 15.25
C ALA A 16 -15.96 4.08 14.76
N ILE A 17 -16.37 3.95 13.50
CA ILE A 17 -16.33 2.68 12.77
C ILE A 17 -15.30 2.79 11.66
N VAL A 18 -14.36 1.84 11.64
CA VAL A 18 -13.35 1.71 10.59
C VAL A 18 -13.76 0.59 9.65
N ILE A 19 -13.87 0.89 8.36
CA ILE A 19 -14.24 -0.07 7.32
C ILE A 19 -12.98 -0.51 6.56
N GLY A 20 -12.68 -1.81 6.64
CA GLY A 20 -11.51 -2.42 6.00
C GLY A 20 -10.27 -2.42 6.88
N SER A 21 -9.62 -3.57 6.94
CA SER A 21 -8.45 -3.83 7.78
C SER A 21 -7.12 -3.86 7.01
N GLY A 22 -7.02 -3.14 5.90
CA GLY A 22 -5.72 -2.84 5.29
C GLY A 22 -4.83 -2.05 6.25
N LEU A 23 -3.53 -1.91 5.97
CA LEU A 23 -2.58 -1.27 6.90
C LEU A 23 -3.01 0.13 7.36
N ALA A 24 -3.65 0.93 6.49
CA ALA A 24 -4.15 2.25 6.85
C ALA A 24 -5.36 2.16 7.79
N GLY A 25 -6.31 1.24 7.53
CA GLY A 25 -7.45 1.01 8.41
C GLY A 25 -7.05 0.48 9.79
N LEU A 26 -6.12 -0.49 9.85
CA LEU A 26 -5.55 -0.98 11.10
C LEU A 26 -4.89 0.18 11.89
N THR A 27 -4.09 1.03 11.20
CA THR A 27 -3.42 2.17 11.82
C THR A 27 -4.40 3.22 12.32
N GLY A 28 -5.43 3.53 11.53
CA GLY A 28 -6.49 4.46 11.91
C GLY A 28 -7.27 3.98 13.14
N ALA A 29 -7.66 2.70 13.14
CA ALA A 29 -8.35 2.09 14.28
C ALA A 29 -7.50 2.16 15.56
N ASN A 30 -6.20 1.82 15.46
CA ASN A 30 -5.29 1.89 16.61
C ASN A 30 -5.07 3.31 17.13
N TYR A 31 -4.94 4.27 16.20
CA TYR A 31 -4.77 5.67 16.56
C TYR A 31 -5.98 6.23 17.30
N LEU A 32 -7.18 5.97 16.79
CA LEU A 32 -8.43 6.40 17.40
C LEU A 32 -8.63 5.76 18.79
N ALA A 33 -8.34 4.47 18.91
CA ALA A 33 -8.45 3.77 20.19
C ALA A 33 -7.44 4.30 21.23
N LYS A 34 -6.19 4.57 20.83
CA LYS A 34 -5.19 5.21 21.70
C LYS A 34 -5.57 6.64 22.11
N ALA A 35 -6.40 7.33 21.32
CA ALA A 35 -6.96 8.62 21.66
C ALA A 35 -8.19 8.53 22.59
N GLY A 36 -8.58 7.33 23.02
CA GLY A 36 -9.68 7.10 23.96
C GLY A 36 -11.05 6.93 23.36
N HIS A 37 -11.15 6.79 22.02
CA HIS A 37 -12.41 6.52 21.34
C HIS A 37 -12.77 5.04 21.40
N SER A 38 -14.08 4.75 21.52
CA SER A 38 -14.63 3.41 21.28
C SER A 38 -14.62 3.15 19.76
N VAL A 39 -13.91 2.09 19.31
CA VAL A 39 -13.69 1.82 17.89
C VAL A 39 -14.15 0.42 17.52
N LEU A 40 -14.95 0.35 16.44
CA LEU A 40 -15.30 -0.89 15.76
C LEU A 40 -14.50 -0.96 14.46
N LEU A 41 -13.77 -2.06 14.24
CA LEU A 41 -13.10 -2.38 12.98
C LEU A 41 -13.85 -3.51 12.26
N LEU A 42 -14.36 -3.21 11.07
CA LEU A 42 -15.09 -4.15 10.21
C LEU A 42 -14.21 -4.63 9.08
N GLU A 43 -14.13 -5.95 8.91
CA GLU A 43 -13.43 -6.60 7.79
C GLU A 43 -14.32 -7.65 7.14
N HIS A 44 -14.51 -7.58 5.82
CA HIS A 44 -15.34 -8.53 5.09
C HIS A 44 -14.67 -9.90 4.92
N HIS A 45 -13.34 -9.92 4.86
CA HIS A 45 -12.58 -11.14 4.76
C HIS A 45 -12.43 -11.84 6.12
N TYR A 46 -12.07 -13.11 6.11
CA TYR A 46 -11.82 -13.88 7.36
C TYR A 46 -10.45 -13.55 7.98
N GLN A 47 -9.56 -12.90 7.24
CA GLN A 47 -8.25 -12.44 7.71
C GLN A 47 -8.14 -10.92 7.64
N LEU A 48 -7.32 -10.36 8.53
CA LEU A 48 -6.97 -8.94 8.53
C LEU A 48 -5.76 -8.69 7.63
N GLY A 49 -5.51 -7.42 7.28
CA GLY A 49 -4.29 -6.98 6.62
C GLY A 49 -4.51 -6.41 5.21
N GLY A 50 -5.69 -6.61 4.59
CA GLY A 50 -5.93 -6.18 3.22
C GLY A 50 -4.94 -6.85 2.25
N LEU A 51 -4.21 -6.07 1.44
CA LEU A 51 -3.15 -6.60 0.58
C LEU A 51 -1.90 -7.04 1.35
N ALA A 52 -1.68 -6.56 2.58
CA ALA A 52 -0.62 -7.04 3.46
C ALA A 52 -1.04 -8.30 4.26
N THR A 53 -1.88 -9.15 3.70
CA THR A 53 -2.27 -10.42 4.31
C THR A 53 -1.47 -11.59 3.75
N TYR A 54 -1.79 -12.79 4.19
CA TYR A 54 -1.09 -14.01 3.85
C TYR A 54 -2.07 -15.17 3.67
N PHE A 55 -1.61 -16.27 3.11
CA PHE A 55 -2.37 -17.51 3.08
C PHE A 55 -1.51 -18.70 3.52
N LYS A 56 -2.18 -19.76 3.97
CA LYS A 56 -1.53 -20.98 4.45
C LYS A 56 -1.79 -22.13 3.50
N ARG A 57 -0.80 -23.03 3.41
CA ARG A 57 -0.89 -24.30 2.68
C ARG A 57 -0.57 -25.48 3.61
N PRO A 58 -0.95 -26.72 3.28
CA PRO A 58 -0.56 -27.91 4.01
C PRO A 58 0.96 -27.98 4.23
N GLY A 59 1.41 -28.54 5.35
CA GLY A 59 2.83 -28.58 5.73
C GLY A 59 3.30 -27.34 6.50
N GLY A 60 2.40 -26.41 6.87
CA GLY A 60 2.76 -25.21 7.65
C GLY A 60 3.33 -24.06 6.83
N HIS A 61 3.31 -24.17 5.51
CA HIS A 61 3.80 -23.12 4.62
C HIS A 61 2.89 -21.89 4.69
N ILE A 62 3.52 -20.70 4.81
CA ILE A 62 2.87 -19.40 4.85
C ILE A 62 3.45 -18.56 3.71
N PHE A 63 2.56 -17.90 2.96
CA PHE A 63 2.91 -17.09 1.82
C PHE A 63 2.28 -15.70 1.95
N ASP A 64 3.08 -14.67 1.77
CA ASP A 64 2.63 -13.28 1.75
C ASP A 64 1.93 -12.98 0.42
N ILE A 65 0.90 -12.15 0.42
CA ILE A 65 0.14 -11.87 -0.80
C ILE A 65 0.80 -10.75 -1.63
N SER A 66 1.24 -9.66 -1.01
CA SER A 66 1.62 -8.48 -1.80
C SER A 66 2.70 -7.57 -1.17
N LEU A 67 2.96 -7.64 0.11
CA LEU A 67 3.92 -6.73 0.75
C LEU A 67 5.35 -7.24 0.61
N HIS A 68 6.07 -6.77 -0.43
CA HIS A 68 7.43 -7.21 -0.74
C HIS A 68 8.51 -6.25 -0.26
N GLY A 69 8.15 -5.03 0.10
CA GLY A 69 9.08 -4.02 0.57
C GLY A 69 8.40 -2.68 0.83
N PHE A 70 8.99 -1.87 1.68
CA PHE A 70 8.48 -0.55 2.01
C PHE A 70 9.61 0.41 2.36
N PRO A 71 9.39 1.74 2.28
CA PRO A 71 10.42 2.72 2.56
C PRO A 71 10.69 2.84 4.06
N HIS A 72 11.85 3.39 4.42
CA HIS A 72 12.29 3.64 5.80
C HIS A 72 11.25 4.35 6.69
N GLY A 73 10.39 5.18 6.08
CA GLY A 73 9.31 5.88 6.78
C GLY A 73 8.41 4.97 7.60
N MET A 74 8.27 3.71 7.21
CA MET A 74 7.48 2.71 7.93
C MET A 74 7.98 2.49 9.36
N ILE A 75 9.30 2.54 9.62
CA ILE A 75 9.87 2.44 10.97
C ILE A 75 9.37 3.57 11.87
N LYS A 76 9.36 4.81 11.34
CA LYS A 76 8.87 5.97 12.08
C LYS A 76 7.37 5.86 12.36
N SER A 77 6.60 5.43 11.36
CA SER A 77 5.16 5.20 11.49
C SER A 77 4.86 4.12 12.52
N CYS A 78 5.59 3.01 12.50
CA CYS A 78 5.43 1.95 13.48
C CYS A 78 5.77 2.41 14.90
N ARG A 79 6.83 3.19 15.11
CA ARG A 79 7.16 3.76 16.43
C ARG A 79 6.10 4.72 16.94
N LYS A 80 5.55 5.54 16.06
CA LYS A 80 4.57 6.57 16.42
C LYS A 80 3.19 6.00 16.71
N TYR A 81 2.71 5.12 15.83
CA TYR A 81 1.32 4.68 15.83
C TYR A 81 1.12 3.29 16.44
N TRP A 82 2.16 2.46 16.49
CA TRP A 82 2.09 1.09 16.95
C TRP A 82 2.94 0.88 18.21
N SER A 83 4.08 0.21 18.07
CA SER A 83 5.00 -0.06 19.18
C SER A 83 6.46 -0.06 18.73
N LYS A 84 7.36 0.09 19.71
CA LYS A 84 8.80 -0.06 19.47
C LYS A 84 9.13 -1.46 18.97
N GLU A 85 8.48 -2.50 19.48
CA GLU A 85 8.70 -3.89 19.10
C GLU A 85 8.43 -4.12 17.60
N ILE A 86 7.29 -3.62 17.07
CA ILE A 86 6.96 -3.70 15.66
C ILE A 86 8.00 -2.95 14.83
N ALA A 87 8.38 -1.74 15.24
CA ALA A 87 9.37 -0.95 14.52
C ALA A 87 10.75 -1.61 14.47
N ASP A 88 11.20 -2.23 15.56
CA ASP A 88 12.50 -2.89 15.68
C ASP A 88 12.57 -4.23 14.91
N SER A 89 11.44 -4.77 14.48
CA SER A 89 11.37 -5.96 13.62
C SER A 89 11.60 -5.63 12.13
N ILE A 90 11.66 -4.36 11.77
CA ILE A 90 11.88 -3.90 10.39
C ILE A 90 13.39 -3.85 10.11
N HIS A 91 13.82 -4.45 9.01
CA HIS A 91 15.22 -4.46 8.59
C HIS A 91 15.36 -4.12 7.11
N GLN A 92 16.52 -3.59 6.72
CA GLN A 92 16.82 -3.19 5.36
C GLN A 92 17.20 -4.38 4.50
N LEU A 93 16.71 -4.43 3.26
CA LEU A 93 17.21 -5.25 2.17
C LEU A 93 18.43 -4.55 1.56
N LYS A 94 19.52 -5.29 1.34
CA LYS A 94 20.80 -4.70 0.91
C LYS A 94 21.35 -5.26 -0.39
N ASP A 95 20.85 -6.41 -0.83
CA ASP A 95 21.23 -7.04 -2.08
C ASP A 95 20.07 -7.01 -3.05
N ILE A 96 19.87 -5.86 -3.68
CA ILE A 96 18.84 -5.64 -4.69
C ILE A 96 19.50 -5.69 -6.05
N ARG A 97 18.92 -6.45 -6.98
CA ARG A 97 19.51 -6.68 -8.31
C ARG A 97 18.54 -6.31 -9.41
N PHE A 98 19.11 -5.70 -10.44
CA PHE A 98 18.45 -5.44 -11.72
C PHE A 98 19.17 -6.24 -12.80
N ILE A 99 18.46 -7.14 -13.46
CA ILE A 99 19.00 -8.03 -14.48
C ILE A 99 18.13 -7.93 -15.72
N ASN A 100 18.64 -7.30 -16.76
CA ASN A 100 17.98 -7.15 -18.04
C ASN A 100 19.00 -7.09 -19.19
N PRO A 101 18.59 -7.09 -20.47
CA PRO A 101 19.51 -7.07 -21.60
C PRO A 101 20.41 -5.84 -21.70
N GLU A 102 20.05 -4.72 -21.06
CA GLU A 102 20.85 -3.48 -21.12
C GLU A 102 21.88 -3.39 -19.99
N PHE A 103 21.55 -3.96 -18.80
CA PHE A 103 22.47 -3.90 -17.65
C PHE A 103 22.22 -5.02 -16.63
N ASN A 104 23.26 -5.30 -15.86
CA ASN A 104 23.22 -6.13 -14.66
C ASN A 104 23.82 -5.31 -13.50
N ILE A 105 22.98 -4.95 -12.53
CA ILE A 105 23.33 -4.03 -11.45
C ILE A 105 22.94 -4.64 -10.10
N GLN A 106 23.85 -4.53 -9.14
CA GLN A 106 23.61 -4.78 -7.73
C GLN A 106 23.60 -3.44 -7.00
N THR A 107 22.66 -3.23 -6.11
CA THR A 107 22.45 -1.95 -5.42
C THR A 107 21.85 -2.14 -4.01
N THR A 108 22.09 -1.18 -3.14
CA THR A 108 21.39 -1.04 -1.84
C THR A 108 20.08 -0.28 -1.97
N PHE A 109 19.78 0.22 -3.18
CA PHE A 109 18.58 0.98 -3.50
C PHE A 109 18.41 2.25 -2.65
N ASP A 110 19.49 2.96 -2.40
CA ASP A 110 19.48 4.27 -1.76
C ASP A 110 20.10 5.36 -2.66
N ARG A 111 19.89 6.61 -2.28
CA ARG A 111 20.33 7.77 -3.07
C ARG A 111 21.83 7.78 -3.32
N GLU A 112 22.64 7.43 -2.34
CA GLU A 112 24.10 7.46 -2.46
C GLU A 112 24.57 6.44 -3.49
N ASP A 113 24.09 5.21 -3.39
CA ASP A 113 24.45 4.13 -4.31
C ASP A 113 23.92 4.38 -5.73
N PHE A 114 22.67 4.85 -5.87
CA PHE A 114 22.13 5.20 -7.18
C PHE A 114 22.86 6.39 -7.82
N THR A 115 23.27 7.38 -7.04
CA THR A 115 24.12 8.48 -7.53
C THR A 115 25.42 7.95 -8.10
N ARG A 116 26.09 7.08 -7.37
CA ARG A 116 27.33 6.43 -7.82
C ARG A 116 27.12 5.60 -9.10
N ILE A 117 26.06 4.78 -9.14
CA ILE A 117 25.74 3.96 -10.32
C ILE A 117 25.48 4.82 -11.55
N LEU A 118 24.66 5.86 -11.43
CA LEU A 118 24.34 6.76 -12.55
C LEU A 118 25.57 7.49 -13.10
N ILE A 119 26.49 7.90 -12.23
CA ILE A 119 27.72 8.58 -12.64
C ILE A 119 28.72 7.58 -13.22
N GLU A 120 29.05 6.51 -12.50
CA GLU A 120 30.16 5.63 -12.85
C GLU A 120 29.79 4.60 -13.93
N LYS A 121 28.58 4.03 -13.88
CA LYS A 121 28.17 2.98 -14.84
C LYS A 121 27.43 3.55 -16.05
N PHE A 122 26.60 4.56 -15.84
CA PHE A 122 25.82 5.17 -16.93
C PHE A 122 26.48 6.41 -17.53
N GLY A 123 27.56 6.93 -16.92
CA GLY A 123 28.26 8.11 -17.42
C GLY A 123 27.44 9.40 -17.40
N VAL A 124 26.45 9.48 -16.52
CA VAL A 124 25.62 10.68 -16.38
C VAL A 124 26.43 11.77 -15.65
N PRO A 125 26.46 13.03 -16.14
CA PRO A 125 27.11 14.11 -15.43
C PRO A 125 26.60 14.28 -14.00
N ALA A 126 27.52 14.40 -13.04
CA ALA A 126 27.20 14.45 -11.61
C ALA A 126 26.21 15.57 -11.27
N GLU A 127 26.35 16.73 -11.92
CA GLU A 127 25.45 17.87 -11.75
C GLU A 127 23.99 17.50 -12.07
N ARG A 128 23.77 16.77 -13.17
CA ARG A 128 22.41 16.32 -13.55
C ARG A 128 21.84 15.32 -12.55
N VAL A 129 22.65 14.38 -12.08
CA VAL A 129 22.21 13.39 -11.08
C VAL A 129 21.83 14.06 -9.77
N HIS A 130 22.67 14.99 -9.28
CA HIS A 130 22.38 15.72 -8.06
C HIS A 130 21.15 16.61 -8.22
N GLY A 131 21.03 17.34 -9.33
CA GLY A 131 19.87 18.18 -9.64
C GLY A 131 18.58 17.39 -9.69
N PHE A 132 18.58 16.21 -10.29
CA PHE A 132 17.43 15.28 -10.31
C PHE A 132 16.98 14.90 -8.90
N PHE A 133 17.89 14.39 -8.08
CA PHE A 133 17.54 13.98 -6.71
C PHE A 133 17.12 15.15 -5.81
N GLU A 134 17.69 16.33 -6.01
CA GLU A 134 17.28 17.55 -5.29
C GLU A 134 15.87 17.98 -5.72
N HIS A 135 15.59 17.95 -7.02
CA HIS A 135 14.27 18.26 -7.55
C HIS A 135 13.21 17.31 -6.98
N LEU A 136 13.44 15.99 -6.99
CA LEU A 136 12.52 15.02 -6.42
C LEU A 136 12.29 15.23 -4.92
N ALA A 137 13.33 15.61 -4.17
CA ALA A 137 13.23 15.83 -2.72
C ALA A 137 12.36 17.05 -2.35
N GLN A 138 12.17 17.97 -3.29
CA GLN A 138 11.36 19.20 -3.12
C GLN A 138 9.92 19.02 -3.56
N MET A 139 9.58 17.95 -4.30
CA MET A 139 8.22 17.71 -4.78
C MET A 139 7.24 17.53 -3.62
N ASN A 140 6.05 18.15 -3.75
CA ASN A 140 4.96 18.05 -2.80
C ASN A 140 3.65 17.75 -3.54
N TYR A 141 2.77 16.93 -2.97
CA TYR A 141 1.46 16.59 -3.54
C TYR A 141 0.56 17.80 -3.84
N TYR A 142 0.80 18.92 -3.17
CA TYR A 142 0.05 20.15 -3.38
C TYR A 142 0.62 21.04 -4.48
N ASP A 143 1.75 20.63 -5.09
CA ASP A 143 2.33 21.35 -6.21
C ASP A 143 1.44 21.19 -7.46
N ASN A 144 1.27 22.26 -8.22
CA ASN A 144 0.51 22.21 -9.47
C ASN A 144 1.42 21.80 -10.66
N ASP A 145 2.24 20.78 -10.46
CA ASP A 145 3.09 20.20 -11.50
C ASP A 145 2.27 19.19 -12.32
N LYS A 146 2.04 19.52 -13.58
CA LYS A 146 1.27 18.70 -14.52
C LYS A 146 2.16 17.86 -15.46
N ARG A 147 3.49 17.91 -15.28
CA ARG A 147 4.42 17.13 -16.11
C ARG A 147 4.19 15.67 -15.93
N THR A 148 4.43 14.93 -17.01
CA THR A 148 4.54 13.46 -16.99
C THR A 148 5.92 13.05 -16.47
N THR A 149 6.06 11.79 -16.06
CA THR A 149 7.35 11.20 -15.70
C THR A 149 8.33 11.22 -16.89
N ARG A 150 7.82 11.08 -18.12
CA ARG A 150 8.61 11.20 -19.34
C ARG A 150 9.22 12.60 -19.48
N GLU A 151 8.43 13.65 -19.33
CA GLU A 151 8.92 15.03 -19.41
C GLU A 151 9.93 15.36 -18.32
N LEU A 152 9.73 14.84 -17.11
CA LEU A 152 10.72 14.94 -16.04
C LEU A 152 12.03 14.26 -16.42
N PHE A 153 11.98 13.05 -16.96
CA PHE A 153 13.17 12.31 -17.34
C PHE A 153 13.89 12.94 -18.54
N GLU A 154 13.16 13.47 -19.52
CA GLU A 154 13.78 14.21 -20.64
C GLU A 154 14.50 15.47 -20.18
N GLU A 155 14.01 16.16 -19.18
CA GLU A 155 14.68 17.35 -18.63
C GLU A 155 16.06 17.00 -18.03
N PHE A 156 16.15 15.93 -17.23
CA PHE A 156 17.39 15.58 -16.54
C PHE A 156 18.28 14.61 -17.34
N PHE A 157 17.69 13.71 -18.11
CA PHE A 157 18.35 12.62 -18.83
C PHE A 157 17.87 12.52 -20.28
N PRO A 158 18.05 13.55 -21.12
CA PRO A 158 17.49 13.59 -22.47
C PRO A 158 17.93 12.42 -23.33
N GLY A 159 16.95 11.66 -23.85
CA GLY A 159 17.15 10.52 -24.73
C GLY A 159 17.83 9.28 -24.07
N ARG A 160 18.03 9.28 -22.75
CA ARG A 160 18.71 8.19 -22.02
C ARG A 160 17.71 7.15 -21.52
N THR A 161 17.19 6.36 -22.45
CA THR A 161 16.20 5.31 -22.14
C THR A 161 16.75 4.21 -21.21
N ASP A 162 18.04 3.96 -21.23
CA ASP A 162 18.76 3.09 -20.30
C ASP A 162 18.67 3.60 -18.84
N VAL A 163 18.86 4.90 -18.64
CA VAL A 163 18.71 5.56 -17.33
C VAL A 163 17.24 5.56 -16.91
N TRP A 164 16.32 5.86 -17.82
CA TRP A 164 14.88 5.83 -17.54
C TRP A 164 14.43 4.46 -17.08
N ARG A 165 14.91 3.40 -17.73
CA ARG A 165 14.67 2.01 -17.32
C ARG A 165 15.09 1.76 -15.88
N LEU A 166 16.34 2.09 -15.53
CA LEU A 166 16.86 1.91 -14.19
C LEU A 166 16.00 2.64 -13.14
N LEU A 167 15.56 3.87 -13.45
CA LEU A 167 14.83 4.70 -12.51
C LEU A 167 13.36 4.31 -12.38
N LEU A 168 12.70 3.90 -13.47
CA LEU A 168 11.26 3.64 -13.48
C LEU A 168 10.88 2.18 -13.26
N GLU A 169 11.63 1.22 -13.81
CA GLU A 169 11.28 -0.21 -13.80
C GLU A 169 10.90 -0.72 -12.40
N PRO A 170 11.64 -0.43 -11.31
CA PRO A 170 11.26 -0.88 -9.97
C PRO A 170 9.95 -0.27 -9.47
N ILE A 171 9.64 0.96 -9.86
CA ILE A 171 8.42 1.65 -9.47
C ILE A 171 7.23 1.17 -10.30
N ALA A 172 7.45 0.87 -11.59
CA ALA A 172 6.43 0.26 -12.45
C ALA A 172 5.99 -1.10 -11.88
N TYR A 173 6.91 -1.95 -11.45
CA TYR A 173 6.57 -3.22 -10.80
C TYR A 173 5.92 -3.05 -9.43
N ALA A 174 6.30 -2.01 -8.68
CA ALA A 174 5.79 -1.79 -7.34
C ALA A 174 4.35 -1.24 -7.31
N ASN A 175 4.01 -0.32 -8.23
CA ASN A 175 2.74 0.40 -8.20
C ASN A 175 2.10 0.65 -9.58
N GLY A 176 2.63 0.07 -10.66
CA GLY A 176 2.11 0.26 -12.02
C GLY A 176 2.35 1.65 -12.61
N SER A 177 3.33 2.41 -12.11
CA SER A 177 3.69 3.72 -12.70
C SER A 177 4.26 3.56 -14.09
N THR A 178 3.86 4.47 -14.99
CA THR A 178 4.36 4.55 -16.37
C THR A 178 5.03 5.90 -16.63
N LEU A 179 5.68 6.02 -17.79
CA LEU A 179 6.26 7.28 -18.24
C LEU A 179 5.17 8.36 -18.49
N ASN A 180 3.93 7.97 -18.71
CA ASN A 180 2.81 8.87 -18.99
C ASN A 180 2.04 9.31 -17.73
N GLU A 181 2.38 8.74 -16.57
CA GLU A 181 1.80 9.13 -15.29
C GLU A 181 2.39 10.46 -14.78
N PRO A 182 1.68 11.15 -13.87
CA PRO A 182 2.18 12.40 -13.30
C PRO A 182 3.54 12.25 -12.62
N ALA A 183 4.49 13.12 -12.97
CA ALA A 183 5.84 13.15 -12.41
C ALA A 183 5.85 13.26 -10.88
N ILE A 184 4.88 13.97 -10.32
CA ILE A 184 4.75 14.14 -8.87
C ILE A 184 4.49 12.82 -8.15
N THR A 185 3.66 11.93 -8.72
CA THR A 185 3.40 10.60 -8.14
C THR A 185 4.67 9.76 -8.13
N TYR A 186 5.37 9.69 -9.27
CA TYR A 186 6.66 9.00 -9.38
C TYR A 186 7.68 9.57 -8.39
N GLY A 187 7.87 10.88 -8.41
CA GLY A 187 8.93 11.54 -7.64
C GLY A 187 8.78 11.37 -6.14
N ILE A 188 7.57 11.48 -5.60
CA ILE A 188 7.30 11.27 -4.18
C ILE A 188 7.54 9.82 -3.77
N VAL A 189 7.06 8.85 -4.56
CA VAL A 189 7.27 7.42 -4.27
C VAL A 189 8.75 7.08 -4.35
N PHE A 190 9.42 7.46 -5.43
CA PHE A 190 10.84 7.16 -5.64
C PHE A 190 11.73 7.81 -4.57
N SER A 191 11.49 9.10 -4.22
CA SER A 191 12.22 9.79 -3.15
C SER A 191 12.11 9.10 -1.80
N ASN A 192 10.93 8.58 -1.48
CA ASN A 192 10.73 7.86 -0.22
C ASN A 192 11.61 6.61 -0.13
N PHE A 193 11.73 5.84 -1.21
CA PHE A 193 12.63 4.68 -1.27
C PHE A 193 14.09 5.11 -1.29
N MET A 194 14.45 6.10 -2.12
CA MET A 194 15.82 6.58 -2.25
C MET A 194 16.37 7.22 -0.97
N SER A 195 15.51 7.62 -0.05
CA SER A 195 15.96 8.25 1.20
C SER A 195 16.89 7.35 2.03
N LYS A 196 16.57 6.04 2.11
CA LYS A 196 17.34 5.05 2.90
C LYS A 196 17.16 3.60 2.44
N GLY A 197 16.70 3.35 1.22
CA GLY A 197 16.52 2.02 0.67
C GLY A 197 15.18 1.34 1.01
N VAL A 198 15.11 0.05 0.70
CA VAL A 198 13.94 -0.83 0.85
C VAL A 198 14.06 -1.64 2.13
N TYR A 199 12.95 -1.78 2.82
CA TYR A 199 12.85 -2.49 4.10
C TYR A 199 11.78 -3.56 4.05
N ILE A 200 11.91 -4.59 4.90
CA ILE A 200 10.93 -5.65 5.08
C ILE A 200 10.74 -5.96 6.57
N PHE A 201 9.63 -6.59 6.91
CA PHE A 201 9.35 -7.03 8.27
C PHE A 201 9.94 -8.43 8.52
N ARG A 202 10.73 -8.60 9.57
CA ARG A 202 11.27 -9.90 9.95
C ARG A 202 10.17 -10.82 10.45
N GLY A 203 10.05 -12.00 9.85
CA GLY A 203 9.05 -13.00 10.18
C GLY A 203 7.81 -12.98 9.28
N GLY A 204 7.80 -12.11 8.24
CA GLY A 204 6.73 -12.06 7.24
C GLY A 204 5.52 -11.21 7.65
N THR A 205 4.57 -11.07 6.72
CA THR A 205 3.36 -10.26 6.93
C THR A 205 2.39 -10.88 7.91
N ASP A 206 2.38 -12.20 8.05
CA ASP A 206 1.53 -12.90 9.03
C ASP A 206 1.89 -12.48 10.46
N LEU A 207 3.18 -12.40 10.80
CA LEU A 207 3.63 -11.96 12.10
C LEU A 207 3.37 -10.46 12.31
N LEU A 208 3.55 -9.63 11.27
CA LEU A 208 3.22 -8.21 11.32
C LEU A 208 1.74 -8.01 11.67
N ILE A 209 0.85 -8.64 10.92
CA ILE A 209 -0.61 -8.52 11.14
C ILE A 209 -1.03 -9.10 12.48
N GLN A 210 -0.40 -10.18 12.91
CA GLN A 210 -0.63 -10.74 14.26
C GLN A 210 -0.28 -9.71 15.34
N LYS A 211 0.93 -9.13 15.31
CA LYS A 211 1.36 -8.13 16.30
C LYS A 211 0.48 -6.87 16.27
N MET A 212 0.10 -6.40 15.10
CA MET A 212 -0.85 -5.29 14.96
C MET A 212 -2.22 -5.64 15.57
N THR A 213 -2.71 -6.86 15.34
CA THR A 213 -3.99 -7.33 15.91
C THR A 213 -3.94 -7.41 17.44
N GLU A 214 -2.83 -7.88 18.01
CA GLU A 214 -2.62 -7.93 19.46
C GLU A 214 -2.64 -6.53 20.07
N GLU A 215 -1.97 -5.55 19.44
CA GLU A 215 -1.96 -4.17 19.89
C GLU A 215 -3.36 -3.52 19.81
N LEU A 216 -4.11 -3.77 18.74
CA LEU A 216 -5.50 -3.32 18.61
C LEU A 216 -6.39 -3.84 19.75
N LYS A 217 -6.30 -5.14 20.03
CA LYS A 217 -7.05 -5.77 21.13
C LYS A 217 -6.68 -5.19 22.48
N LYS A 218 -5.38 -4.97 22.73
CA LYS A 218 -4.87 -4.34 23.94
C LYS A 218 -5.44 -2.94 24.13
N ASN A 219 -5.64 -2.20 23.05
CA ASN A 219 -6.20 -0.85 23.05
C ASN A 219 -7.74 -0.83 22.99
N GLY A 220 -8.40 -1.99 23.09
CA GLY A 220 -9.86 -2.10 23.21
C GLY A 220 -10.63 -1.99 21.90
N VAL A 221 -9.98 -2.13 20.76
CA VAL A 221 -10.67 -2.13 19.44
C VAL A 221 -11.54 -3.38 19.32
N ASP A 222 -12.82 -3.21 19.03
CA ASP A 222 -13.73 -4.31 18.68
C ASP A 222 -13.50 -4.71 17.21
N ILE A 223 -12.91 -5.88 16.99
CA ILE A 223 -12.52 -6.37 15.67
C ILE A 223 -13.52 -7.41 15.20
N ARG A 224 -14.20 -7.13 14.08
CA ARG A 224 -15.18 -8.03 13.47
C ARG A 224 -14.75 -8.43 12.06
N ARG A 225 -14.43 -9.70 11.88
CA ARG A 225 -14.08 -10.32 10.60
C ARG A 225 -15.27 -11.04 10.00
N SER A 226 -15.26 -11.27 8.70
CA SER A 226 -16.39 -11.79 7.93
C SER A 226 -17.64 -10.93 8.10
N CYS A 227 -17.44 -9.61 8.20
CA CYS A 227 -18.46 -8.59 8.34
C CYS A 227 -18.33 -7.57 7.21
N LEU A 228 -19.27 -7.57 6.29
CA LEU A 228 -19.33 -6.62 5.18
C LEU A 228 -20.07 -5.35 5.63
N ALA A 229 -19.41 -4.20 5.55
CA ALA A 229 -20.09 -2.91 5.61
C ALA A 229 -20.80 -2.69 4.28
N GLU A 230 -22.15 -2.73 4.30
CA GLU A 230 -22.96 -2.58 3.09
C GLU A 230 -23.30 -1.13 2.78
N LYS A 231 -23.61 -0.36 3.83
CA LYS A 231 -24.02 1.05 3.70
C LYS A 231 -23.46 1.89 4.84
N ILE A 232 -23.06 3.09 4.50
CA ILE A 232 -22.80 4.17 5.46
C ILE A 232 -24.10 4.96 5.59
N LEU A 233 -24.70 4.90 6.76
CA LEU A 233 -25.98 5.53 7.03
C LEU A 233 -25.77 7.00 7.37
N THR A 234 -26.50 7.87 6.70
CA THR A 234 -26.46 9.32 6.91
C THR A 234 -27.85 9.87 7.24
N GLU A 235 -27.88 11.05 7.81
CA GLU A 235 -29.08 11.82 8.03
C GLU A 235 -28.82 13.30 7.70
N ALA A 236 -29.87 14.09 7.53
CA ALA A 236 -29.74 15.53 7.28
C ALA A 236 -29.16 16.23 8.51
N GLY A 237 -28.01 16.88 8.35
CA GLY A 237 -27.44 17.74 9.39
C GLY A 237 -28.15 19.09 9.49
N PRO A 238 -27.79 19.92 10.50
CA PRO A 238 -28.43 21.21 10.76
C PRO A 238 -28.45 22.17 9.54
N ASP A 239 -27.43 22.13 8.72
CA ASP A 239 -27.27 23.00 7.55
C ASP A 239 -27.64 22.28 6.23
N GLY A 240 -28.35 21.16 6.30
CA GLY A 240 -28.69 20.32 5.15
C GLY A 240 -27.53 19.48 4.64
N VAL A 241 -26.35 19.58 5.25
CA VAL A 241 -25.19 18.73 4.91
C VAL A 241 -25.40 17.36 5.54
N PRO A 242 -25.26 16.26 4.77
CA PRO A 242 -25.38 14.92 5.31
C PRO A 242 -24.35 14.66 6.43
N VAL A 243 -24.81 14.10 7.55
CA VAL A 243 -23.95 13.64 8.65
C VAL A 243 -24.06 12.14 8.82
N VAL A 244 -22.97 11.49 9.14
CA VAL A 244 -22.94 10.06 9.41
C VAL A 244 -23.68 9.76 10.71
N ARG A 245 -24.53 8.73 10.70
CA ARG A 245 -25.19 8.21 11.91
C ARG A 245 -24.86 6.75 12.21
N GLY A 246 -24.28 6.00 11.26
CA GLY A 246 -23.97 4.59 11.47
C GLY A 246 -23.55 3.84 10.21
N VAL A 247 -23.44 2.53 10.36
CA VAL A 247 -23.11 1.61 9.28
C VAL A 247 -24.04 0.39 9.32
N ARG A 248 -24.56 -0.03 8.16
CA ARG A 248 -25.25 -1.30 8.00
C ARG A 248 -24.21 -2.38 7.69
N VAL A 249 -24.21 -3.44 8.49
CA VAL A 249 -23.23 -4.52 8.46
C VAL A 249 -23.92 -5.84 8.21
N ARG A 250 -23.42 -6.62 7.25
CA ARG A 250 -23.85 -7.99 6.99
C ARG A 250 -22.82 -8.99 7.51
N ASP A 251 -23.30 -9.99 8.23
CA ASP A 251 -22.53 -11.20 8.55
C ASP A 251 -22.40 -12.08 7.31
N MET A 252 -21.15 -12.26 6.84
CA MET A 252 -20.84 -13.03 5.65
C MET A 252 -20.88 -14.56 5.88
N ARG A 253 -21.04 -15.00 7.12
CA ARG A 253 -21.06 -16.43 7.48
C ARG A 253 -22.45 -16.97 7.68
N PHE A 254 -23.34 -16.18 8.28
CA PHE A 254 -24.68 -16.62 8.67
C PHE A 254 -25.81 -15.73 8.07
N GLY A 255 -25.45 -14.65 7.36
CA GLY A 255 -26.40 -13.79 6.64
C GLY A 255 -27.15 -12.78 7.50
N GLY A 256 -26.85 -12.66 8.79
CA GLY A 256 -27.46 -11.65 9.66
C GLY A 256 -27.07 -10.22 9.26
N VAL A 257 -27.97 -9.27 9.51
CA VAL A 257 -27.73 -7.82 9.25
C VAL A 257 -27.97 -7.05 10.54
N ALA A 258 -27.12 -6.06 10.81
CA ALA A 258 -27.25 -5.13 11.91
C ALA A 258 -26.95 -3.69 11.45
N GLU A 259 -27.63 -2.71 12.05
CA GLU A 259 -27.26 -1.30 11.96
C GLU A 259 -26.59 -0.88 13.26
N ILE A 260 -25.39 -0.28 13.12
CA ILE A 260 -24.55 0.11 14.25
C ILE A 260 -24.34 1.61 14.16
N SER A 261 -24.73 2.33 15.20
CA SER A 261 -24.62 3.77 15.25
C SER A 261 -23.17 4.20 15.52
N CYS A 262 -22.76 5.32 14.95
CA CYS A 262 -21.47 5.93 15.24
C CYS A 262 -21.47 7.44 15.01
N LYS A 263 -20.48 8.10 15.60
CA LYS A 263 -20.22 9.52 15.38
C LYS A 263 -19.46 9.77 14.06
N SER A 264 -18.56 8.86 13.68
CA SER A 264 -17.74 9.00 12.47
C SER A 264 -17.41 7.67 11.85
N VAL A 265 -17.13 7.67 10.54
CA VAL A 265 -16.66 6.53 9.77
C VAL A 265 -15.32 6.87 9.13
N LEU A 266 -14.34 5.96 9.27
CA LEU A 266 -13.10 5.96 8.52
C LEU A 266 -13.17 4.81 7.50
N SER A 267 -13.37 5.11 6.22
CA SER A 267 -13.35 4.09 5.18
C SER A 267 -11.93 3.88 4.66
N ASN A 268 -11.45 2.66 4.78
CA ASN A 268 -10.24 2.14 4.14
C ASN A 268 -10.60 1.09 3.06
N ALA A 269 -11.85 1.12 2.59
CA ALA A 269 -12.29 0.38 1.42
C ALA A 269 -11.90 1.14 0.13
N ASN A 270 -12.14 0.51 -1.03
CA ASN A 270 -11.98 1.20 -2.31
C ASN A 270 -12.83 2.47 -2.33
N ILE A 271 -12.26 3.59 -2.83
CA ILE A 271 -12.95 4.88 -2.82
C ILE A 271 -14.24 4.84 -3.66
N ARG A 272 -14.23 4.19 -4.83
CA ARG A 272 -15.42 4.04 -5.67
C ARG A 272 -16.52 3.28 -4.91
N ASN A 273 -16.20 2.13 -4.33
CA ASN A 273 -17.19 1.37 -3.55
C ASN A 273 -17.72 2.18 -2.37
N THR A 274 -16.87 2.98 -1.72
CA THR A 274 -17.31 3.84 -0.62
C THR A 274 -18.29 4.90 -1.10
N VAL A 275 -17.98 5.58 -2.19
CA VAL A 275 -18.71 6.74 -2.68
C VAL A 275 -19.96 6.33 -3.48
N GLU A 276 -19.82 5.31 -4.35
CA GLU A 276 -20.88 4.93 -5.29
C GLU A 276 -21.81 3.86 -4.70
N GLU A 277 -21.30 2.96 -3.86
CA GLU A 277 -22.08 1.82 -3.37
C GLU A 277 -22.51 1.95 -1.92
N MET A 278 -21.62 2.46 -1.03
CA MET A 278 -21.91 2.51 0.40
C MET A 278 -22.68 3.79 0.81
N LEU A 279 -22.48 4.91 0.13
CA LEU A 279 -23.20 6.15 0.39
C LEU A 279 -24.48 6.24 -0.46
N GLU A 280 -25.48 6.95 0.04
CA GLU A 280 -26.67 7.25 -0.76
C GLU A 280 -26.37 8.33 -1.82
N PRO A 281 -26.98 8.25 -3.00
CA PRO A 281 -26.80 9.27 -4.04
C PRO A 281 -27.04 10.69 -3.50
N GLY A 282 -26.16 11.62 -3.86
CA GLY A 282 -26.21 13.01 -3.42
C GLY A 282 -25.60 13.28 -2.04
N THR A 283 -25.02 12.26 -1.38
CA THR A 283 -24.33 12.45 -0.09
C THR A 283 -23.02 13.22 -0.26
N VAL A 284 -22.35 13.06 -1.40
CA VAL A 284 -21.10 13.78 -1.74
C VAL A 284 -21.34 14.77 -2.88
N PRO A 285 -20.53 15.85 -2.97
CA PRO A 285 -20.59 16.79 -4.09
C PRO A 285 -20.34 16.09 -5.44
N ALA A 286 -20.99 16.59 -6.49
CA ALA A 286 -20.90 15.98 -7.83
C ALA A 286 -19.50 16.04 -8.44
N ASP A 287 -18.73 17.08 -8.14
CA ASP A 287 -17.32 17.22 -8.54
C ASP A 287 -16.44 16.16 -7.88
N PHE A 288 -16.62 15.92 -6.58
CA PHE A 288 -15.90 14.84 -5.88
C PHE A 288 -16.26 13.45 -6.43
N LEU A 289 -17.53 13.22 -6.78
CA LEU A 289 -17.96 11.97 -7.41
C LEU A 289 -17.24 11.79 -8.76
N ALA A 290 -17.24 12.82 -9.61
CA ALA A 290 -16.56 12.79 -10.90
C ALA A 290 -15.03 12.58 -10.77
N GLU A 291 -14.39 13.21 -9.77
CA GLU A 291 -12.98 12.97 -9.47
C GLU A 291 -12.73 11.52 -9.05
N SER A 292 -13.59 10.93 -8.23
CA SER A 292 -13.44 9.52 -7.79
C SER A 292 -13.65 8.53 -8.93
N GLU A 293 -14.56 8.79 -9.85
CA GLU A 293 -14.80 8.00 -11.06
C GLU A 293 -13.62 8.07 -12.04
N ALA A 294 -12.94 9.22 -12.10
CA ALA A 294 -11.77 9.43 -12.95
C ALA A 294 -10.51 8.74 -12.44
N VAL A 295 -10.47 8.28 -11.17
CA VAL A 295 -9.31 7.57 -10.63
C VAL A 295 -9.08 6.27 -11.39
N ARG A 296 -7.89 6.12 -11.97
CA ARG A 296 -7.49 4.90 -12.67
C ARG A 296 -7.37 3.73 -11.68
N VAL A 297 -7.99 2.61 -12.02
CA VAL A 297 -7.77 1.36 -11.30
C VAL A 297 -6.37 0.86 -11.64
N ASN A 298 -5.56 0.56 -10.64
CA ASN A 298 -4.20 0.06 -10.84
C ASN A 298 -4.19 -1.38 -11.35
N THR A 299 -3.07 -1.78 -11.97
CA THR A 299 -2.83 -3.16 -12.41
C THR A 299 -2.73 -4.12 -11.24
N SER A 300 -3.09 -5.37 -11.48
CA SER A 300 -2.88 -6.48 -10.53
C SER A 300 -1.59 -7.21 -10.84
N SER A 301 -0.95 -7.76 -9.83
CA SER A 301 0.21 -8.66 -9.97
C SER A 301 -0.20 -10.11 -9.78
N CYS A 302 0.42 -11.01 -10.52
CA CYS A 302 0.33 -12.45 -10.30
C CYS A 302 1.61 -12.92 -9.62
N GLN A 303 1.46 -13.72 -8.56
CA GLN A 303 2.60 -14.25 -7.81
C GLN A 303 2.69 -15.76 -7.95
N VAL A 304 3.91 -16.24 -8.17
CA VAL A 304 4.25 -17.67 -8.18
C VAL A 304 5.21 -17.94 -7.04
N TYR A 305 4.85 -18.88 -6.18
CA TYR A 305 5.67 -19.34 -5.06
C TYR A 305 6.29 -20.68 -5.39
N MET A 306 7.60 -20.76 -5.28
CA MET A 306 8.36 -21.96 -5.57
C MET A 306 9.07 -22.46 -4.30
N GLY A 307 8.84 -23.71 -3.94
CA GLY A 307 9.59 -24.39 -2.89
C GLY A 307 10.66 -25.30 -3.48
N ILE A 308 11.73 -25.51 -2.74
CA ILE A 308 12.75 -26.51 -3.03
C ILE A 308 12.54 -27.72 -2.12
N ARG A 309 13.06 -28.89 -2.51
CA ARG A 309 12.94 -30.11 -1.72
C ARG A 309 13.68 -29.99 -0.40
N GLU A 310 13.22 -30.71 0.59
CA GLU A 310 13.90 -30.78 1.88
C GLU A 310 15.34 -31.30 1.68
N GLY A 311 16.31 -30.61 2.31
CA GLY A 311 17.72 -30.93 2.19
C GLY A 311 18.44 -30.30 0.97
N GLU A 312 17.71 -29.72 0.03
CA GLU A 312 18.30 -28.95 -1.06
C GLU A 312 18.50 -27.48 -0.64
N THR A 313 19.46 -26.81 -1.25
CA THR A 313 19.71 -25.37 -1.08
C THR A 313 19.89 -24.70 -2.43
N ILE A 314 19.48 -23.43 -2.51
CA ILE A 314 19.77 -22.58 -3.66
C ILE A 314 20.78 -21.50 -3.26
N PRO A 315 21.68 -21.09 -4.15
CA PRO A 315 22.53 -19.93 -3.91
C PRO A 315 21.71 -18.69 -3.60
N HIS A 316 22.23 -17.82 -2.75
CA HIS A 316 21.63 -16.50 -2.56
C HIS A 316 21.74 -15.70 -3.87
N ILE A 317 20.61 -15.34 -4.45
CA ILE A 317 20.52 -14.62 -5.73
C ILE A 317 20.21 -13.13 -5.56
N GLY A 318 19.95 -12.68 -4.33
CA GLY A 318 19.57 -11.32 -3.96
C GLY A 318 18.40 -11.32 -2.99
N ASP A 319 18.26 -10.25 -2.23
CA ASP A 319 17.13 -10.02 -1.35
C ASP A 319 15.87 -9.67 -2.16
N LEU A 320 16.08 -8.94 -3.28
CA LEU A 320 15.05 -8.56 -4.24
C LEU A 320 15.67 -8.49 -5.63
N VAL A 321 15.08 -9.16 -6.60
CA VAL A 321 15.60 -9.23 -7.97
C VAL A 321 14.52 -8.74 -8.93
N PHE A 322 14.84 -7.67 -9.66
CA PHE A 322 14.06 -7.19 -10.80
C PHE A 322 14.68 -7.76 -12.06
N THR A 323 13.94 -8.56 -12.81
CA THR A 323 14.41 -9.15 -14.05
C THR A 323 13.43 -8.93 -15.19
N SER A 324 13.95 -8.67 -16.37
CA SER A 324 13.18 -8.53 -17.60
C SER A 324 13.99 -9.02 -18.78
N GLU A 325 13.34 -9.72 -19.72
CA GLU A 325 13.95 -10.15 -20.99
C GLU A 325 13.64 -9.19 -22.13
N VAL A 326 12.86 -8.14 -21.89
CA VAL A 326 12.45 -7.15 -22.89
C VAL A 326 13.68 -6.34 -23.31
N PRO A 327 14.06 -6.33 -24.61
CA PRO A 327 15.31 -5.69 -25.08
C PRO A 327 15.29 -4.17 -24.93
N LYS A 328 14.12 -3.55 -25.12
CA LYS A 328 13.93 -2.10 -24.95
C LYS A 328 12.86 -1.86 -23.89
N PHE A 329 13.16 -0.92 -23.01
CA PHE A 329 12.21 -0.53 -22.00
C PHE A 329 11.07 0.28 -22.59
N ASP A 330 9.85 -0.24 -22.44
CA ASP A 330 8.62 0.51 -22.59
C ASP A 330 7.76 0.29 -21.35
N SER A 331 7.46 1.37 -20.63
CA SER A 331 6.68 1.28 -19.40
C SER A 331 5.22 0.92 -19.66
N ASP A 332 4.71 1.26 -20.84
CA ASP A 332 3.31 0.99 -21.18
C ASP A 332 3.11 -0.50 -21.47
N ASP A 333 4.12 -1.16 -22.05
CA ASP A 333 4.12 -2.62 -22.23
C ASP A 333 4.06 -3.40 -20.91
N LEU A 334 4.54 -2.80 -19.80
CA LEU A 334 4.50 -3.44 -18.48
C LEU A 334 3.11 -3.39 -17.83
N VAL A 335 2.27 -2.45 -18.25
CA VAL A 335 0.96 -2.19 -17.65
C VAL A 335 -0.19 -2.29 -18.63
N ASP A 336 0.11 -2.37 -19.92
CA ASP A 336 -0.91 -2.56 -20.96
C ASP A 336 -1.33 -4.03 -20.99
N LEU A 337 -2.50 -4.27 -20.46
CA LEU A 337 -3.16 -5.58 -20.56
C LEU A 337 -3.79 -5.68 -21.94
N HIS A 338 -3.03 -6.10 -22.92
CA HIS A 338 -3.60 -6.63 -24.15
C HIS A 338 -4.35 -7.91 -23.81
N THR A 339 -5.62 -7.77 -23.49
CA THR A 339 -6.57 -8.89 -23.43
C THR A 339 -7.15 -9.14 -24.81
#